data_9cf31442ac6a3c482d826986c064ccbe
#
_entry.id   9cf31442ac6a3c482d826986c064ccbe
#
_cell.length_a   1.000
_cell.length_b   1.000
_cell.length_c   1.000
_cell.angle_alpha   90.00
_cell.angle_beta   90.00
_cell.angle_gamma   90.00
#
_symmetry.space_group_name_H-M   'P 1'
#
loop_
_entity.id
_entity.type
_entity.pdbx_description
1 polymer ?
#
loop_
_entity_poly.entity_id
_entity_poly.type
_entity_poly.pdbx_seq_one_letter_code
_entity_poly.pdbx_strand_id
1 'polypeptide(L)'
;MTPYRLIFQRSRRPLNILAISIFVSLTLAIGSIYLRDSLKTSIANDEAQLAARRSILTTKKLDLQTIQTHIAKFQSLKQQGLVGSADREGWVEQLTANRIQRISGGTLAYTLKPPQALSNAATLEFDPTGTAVVNPDAPTTHDLEFQLKGIHEAELLDMLQDYRNSVHGRFRVQSCRFGDANQDGLLVQCTLRFFTVPEAKKAPGV
;
A
#
# COMPACT_ATOMS: atom_id res chain seq x y z
N MET A 1 -64.56 37.96 -69.54
CA MET A 1 -63.75 36.86 -68.98
C MET A 1 -62.29 37.22 -69.05
N THR A 2 -61.62 37.48 -67.91
CA THR A 2 -60.26 38.06 -67.87
C THR A 2 -59.21 37.07 -68.39
N PRO A 3 -58.30 37.45 -69.24
CA PRO A 3 -57.33 36.59 -69.92
C PRO A 3 -56.41 35.82 -68.96
N TYR A 4 -56.31 36.29 -67.72
CA TYR A 4 -55.50 35.67 -66.68
C TYR A 4 -55.95 34.24 -66.27
N ARG A 5 -57.24 33.88 -66.42
CA ARG A 5 -57.75 32.54 -66.03
C ARG A 5 -57.26 31.46 -67.01
N LEU A 6 -57.14 31.75 -68.25
CA LEU A 6 -56.68 30.81 -69.29
C LEU A 6 -55.16 30.51 -69.18
N ILE A 7 -54.34 31.49 -68.87
CA ILE A 7 -52.91 31.35 -68.64
C ILE A 7 -52.66 30.50 -67.41
N PHE A 8 -53.40 30.73 -66.33
CA PHE A 8 -53.26 30.00 -65.09
C PHE A 8 -53.67 28.53 -65.19
N GLN A 9 -54.64 28.21 -66.04
CA GLN A 9 -55.14 26.84 -66.24
C GLN A 9 -54.16 26.02 -67.09
N ARG A 10 -53.45 26.64 -68.06
CA ARG A 10 -52.47 25.98 -68.94
C ARG A 10 -51.08 25.82 -68.24
N SER A 11 -50.80 26.67 -67.28
CA SER A 11 -49.53 26.62 -66.58
C SER A 11 -49.58 25.73 -65.27
N ARG A 12 -50.72 25.21 -64.89
CA ARG A 12 -50.88 24.39 -63.64
C ARG A 12 -49.98 23.19 -63.61
N ARG A 13 -49.82 22.49 -64.77
CA ARG A 13 -48.98 21.27 -64.81
C ARG A 13 -47.50 21.55 -64.61
N PRO A 14 -46.87 22.49 -65.32
CA PRO A 14 -45.45 22.82 -65.09
C PRO A 14 -45.20 23.46 -63.73
N LEU A 15 -46.16 24.21 -63.20
CA LEU A 15 -46.03 24.86 -61.88
C LEU A 15 -46.08 23.84 -60.75
N ASN A 16 -46.94 22.79 -60.88
CA ASN A 16 -46.95 21.69 -59.91
C ASN A 16 -45.66 20.83 -59.95
N ILE A 17 -45.11 20.59 -61.13
CA ILE A 17 -43.83 19.87 -61.25
C ILE A 17 -42.68 20.64 -60.58
N LEU A 18 -42.67 21.96 -60.81
CA LEU A 18 -41.65 22.83 -60.18
C LEU A 18 -41.84 22.90 -58.67
N ALA A 19 -43.04 23.00 -58.15
CA ALA A 19 -43.35 22.95 -56.72
C ALA A 19 -42.92 21.61 -56.09
N ILE A 20 -43.20 20.49 -56.73
CA ILE A 20 -42.79 19.16 -56.27
C ILE A 20 -41.26 19.05 -56.27
N SER A 21 -40.55 19.51 -57.30
CA SER A 21 -39.08 19.45 -57.36
C SER A 21 -38.43 20.28 -56.26
N ILE A 22 -38.96 21.47 -55.96
CA ILE A 22 -38.50 22.28 -54.84
C ILE A 22 -38.73 21.59 -53.52
N PHE A 23 -39.91 21.00 -53.34
CA PHE A 23 -40.23 20.28 -52.10
C PHE A 23 -39.32 19.08 -51.88
N VAL A 24 -39.07 18.26 -52.90
CA VAL A 24 -38.15 17.12 -52.82
C VAL A 24 -36.73 17.57 -52.55
N SER A 25 -36.25 18.64 -53.19
CA SER A 25 -34.90 19.15 -52.93
C SER A 25 -34.74 19.68 -51.53
N LEU A 26 -35.76 20.34 -50.99
CA LEU A 26 -35.80 20.85 -49.63
C LEU A 26 -35.80 19.74 -48.58
N THR A 27 -36.60 18.69 -48.79
CA THR A 27 -36.66 17.51 -47.91
C THR A 27 -35.34 16.75 -47.92
N LEU A 28 -34.67 16.61 -49.06
CA LEU A 28 -33.35 15.97 -49.14
C LEU A 28 -32.27 16.82 -48.45
N ALA A 29 -32.31 18.14 -48.60
CA ALA A 29 -31.37 19.04 -47.90
C ALA A 29 -31.54 18.96 -46.35
N ILE A 30 -32.77 19.05 -45.89
CA ILE A 30 -33.07 18.93 -44.44
C ILE A 30 -32.66 17.53 -43.91
N GLY A 31 -32.99 16.48 -44.64
CA GLY A 31 -32.65 15.12 -44.29
C GLY A 31 -31.13 14.90 -44.22
N SER A 32 -30.37 15.46 -45.13
CA SER A 32 -28.90 15.35 -45.14
C SER A 32 -28.26 16.07 -43.93
N ILE A 33 -28.77 17.24 -43.56
CA ILE A 33 -28.31 17.99 -42.37
C ILE A 33 -28.60 17.18 -41.10
N TYR A 34 -29.81 16.64 -40.98
CA TYR A 34 -30.22 15.88 -39.82
C TYR A 34 -29.39 14.57 -39.64
N LEU A 35 -29.15 13.85 -40.75
CA LEU A 35 -28.29 12.66 -40.72
C LEU A 35 -26.84 13.00 -40.32
N ARG A 36 -26.32 14.11 -40.86
CA ARG A 36 -24.94 14.57 -40.55
C ARG A 36 -24.79 14.89 -39.05
N ASP A 37 -25.76 15.59 -38.48
CA ASP A 37 -25.70 15.96 -37.05
C ASP A 37 -25.92 14.74 -36.14
N SER A 38 -26.80 13.83 -36.51
CA SER A 38 -27.00 12.56 -35.81
C SER A 38 -25.71 11.70 -35.79
N LEU A 39 -25.04 11.59 -36.95
CA LEU A 39 -23.78 10.85 -37.05
C LEU A 39 -22.66 11.50 -36.23
N LYS A 40 -22.54 12.83 -36.24
CA LYS A 40 -21.54 13.56 -35.45
C LYS A 40 -21.75 13.34 -33.95
N THR A 41 -22.99 13.42 -33.48
CA THR A 41 -23.30 13.19 -32.06
C THR A 41 -23.02 11.74 -31.62
N SER A 42 -23.30 10.78 -32.50
CA SER A 42 -22.99 9.36 -32.24
C SER A 42 -21.48 9.15 -32.14
N ILE A 43 -20.69 9.67 -33.09
CA ILE A 43 -19.23 9.53 -33.07
C ILE A 43 -18.64 10.22 -31.82
N ALA A 44 -19.10 11.42 -31.49
CA ALA A 44 -18.62 12.11 -30.29
C ALA A 44 -18.92 11.35 -28.99
N ASN A 45 -20.10 10.72 -28.91
CA ASN A 45 -20.46 9.86 -27.77
C ASN A 45 -19.59 8.60 -27.71
N ASP A 46 -19.32 7.96 -28.85
CA ASP A 46 -18.46 6.78 -28.89
C ASP A 46 -17.01 7.10 -28.52
N GLU A 47 -16.48 8.24 -28.99
CA GLU A 47 -15.15 8.73 -28.59
C GLU A 47 -15.09 9.02 -27.08
N ALA A 48 -16.10 9.66 -26.52
CA ALA A 48 -16.18 9.92 -25.09
C ALA A 48 -16.24 8.62 -24.26
N GLN A 49 -17.01 7.61 -24.71
CA GLN A 49 -17.06 6.30 -24.07
C GLN A 49 -15.71 5.56 -24.15
N LEU A 50 -15.03 5.62 -25.30
CA LEU A 50 -13.70 5.04 -25.46
C LEU A 50 -12.68 5.71 -24.54
N ALA A 51 -12.69 7.03 -24.44
CA ALA A 51 -11.83 7.77 -23.53
C ALA A 51 -12.08 7.39 -22.06
N ALA A 52 -13.36 7.30 -21.66
CA ALA A 52 -13.74 6.86 -20.31
C ALA A 52 -13.27 5.43 -20.01
N ARG A 53 -13.45 4.49 -20.94
CA ARG A 53 -12.98 3.10 -20.76
C ARG A 53 -11.46 3.02 -20.69
N ARG A 54 -10.74 3.81 -21.49
CA ARG A 54 -9.27 3.87 -21.43
C ARG A 54 -8.78 4.42 -20.08
N SER A 55 -9.41 5.45 -19.55
CA SER A 55 -9.05 6.00 -18.25
C SER A 55 -9.26 4.96 -17.12
N ILE A 56 -10.38 4.25 -17.13
CA ILE A 56 -10.66 3.15 -16.18
C ILE A 56 -9.60 2.06 -16.28
N LEU A 57 -9.22 1.64 -17.48
CA LEU A 57 -8.19 0.62 -17.68
C LEU A 57 -6.83 1.07 -17.16
N THR A 58 -6.47 2.34 -17.38
CA THR A 58 -5.23 2.91 -16.88
C THR A 58 -5.21 2.93 -15.34
N THR A 59 -6.29 3.37 -14.72
CA THR A 59 -6.43 3.36 -13.26
C THR A 59 -6.32 1.94 -12.69
N LYS A 60 -7.03 0.98 -13.30
CA LYS A 60 -6.95 -0.43 -12.86
C LYS A 60 -5.55 -1.05 -13.01
N LYS A 61 -4.80 -0.69 -14.06
CA LYS A 61 -3.41 -1.12 -14.21
C LYS A 61 -2.50 -0.55 -13.13
N LEU A 62 -2.66 0.75 -12.81
CA LEU A 62 -1.92 1.39 -11.72
C LEU A 62 -2.25 0.76 -10.37
N ASP A 63 -3.53 0.49 -10.11
CA ASP A 63 -3.97 -0.18 -8.88
C ASP A 63 -3.33 -1.57 -8.76
N LEU A 64 -3.34 -2.37 -9.83
CA LEU A 64 -2.71 -3.69 -9.84
C LEU A 64 -1.20 -3.61 -9.58
N GLN A 65 -0.51 -2.67 -10.23
CA GLN A 65 0.93 -2.47 -10.02
C GLN A 65 1.22 -2.05 -8.56
N THR A 66 0.42 -1.16 -8.01
CA THR A 66 0.52 -0.73 -6.61
C THR A 66 0.31 -1.90 -5.65
N ILE A 67 -0.75 -2.70 -5.88
CA ILE A 67 -1.03 -3.90 -5.08
C ILE A 67 0.14 -4.89 -5.16
N GLN A 68 0.66 -5.17 -6.36
CA GLN A 68 1.80 -6.09 -6.52
C GLN A 68 3.05 -5.62 -5.78
N THR A 69 3.35 -4.31 -5.86
CA THR A 69 4.49 -3.72 -5.13
C THR A 69 4.31 -3.84 -3.62
N HIS A 70 3.10 -3.58 -3.11
CA HIS A 70 2.81 -3.70 -1.68
C HIS A 70 2.85 -5.15 -1.20
N ILE A 71 2.35 -6.10 -1.99
CA ILE A 71 2.43 -7.53 -1.66
C ILE A 71 3.88 -7.99 -1.58
N ALA A 72 4.72 -7.63 -2.56
CA ALA A 72 6.13 -7.98 -2.55
C ALA A 72 6.86 -7.41 -1.33
N LYS A 73 6.59 -6.14 -0.99
CA LYS A 73 7.13 -5.50 0.20
C LYS A 73 6.65 -6.17 1.49
N PHE A 74 5.37 -6.51 1.57
CA PHE A 74 4.80 -7.22 2.73
C PHE A 74 5.42 -8.60 2.91
N GLN A 75 5.58 -9.37 1.83
CA GLN A 75 6.24 -10.67 1.86
C GLN A 75 7.69 -10.56 2.33
N SER A 76 8.42 -9.56 1.85
CA SER A 76 9.79 -9.29 2.31
C SER A 76 9.84 -8.98 3.81
N LEU A 77 8.91 -8.16 4.33
CA LEU A 77 8.83 -7.85 5.76
C LEU A 77 8.46 -9.08 6.59
N LYS A 78 7.58 -9.94 6.07
CA LYS A 78 7.22 -11.21 6.70
C LYS A 78 8.40 -12.17 6.77
N GLN A 79 9.16 -12.32 5.68
CA GLN A 79 10.38 -13.13 5.64
C GLN A 79 11.46 -12.63 6.61
N GLN A 80 11.50 -11.32 6.85
CA GLN A 80 12.42 -10.70 7.82
C GLN A 80 11.94 -10.81 9.27
N GLY A 81 10.82 -11.48 9.54
CA GLY A 81 10.28 -11.67 10.88
C GLY A 81 9.65 -10.43 11.53
N LEU A 82 9.34 -9.39 10.74
CA LEU A 82 8.65 -8.22 11.26
C LEU A 82 7.14 -8.45 11.41
N VAL A 83 6.56 -9.32 10.57
CA VAL A 83 5.13 -9.62 10.56
C VAL A 83 4.91 -11.06 11.01
N GLY A 84 4.05 -11.27 11.99
CA GLY A 84 3.72 -12.56 12.54
C GLY A 84 3.96 -12.64 14.05
N SER A 85 4.14 -13.86 14.56
CA SER A 85 4.47 -14.09 15.97
C SER A 85 5.92 -13.68 16.28
N ALA A 86 6.14 -13.09 17.46
CA ALA A 86 7.47 -12.76 17.94
C ALA A 86 8.24 -14.06 18.27
N ASP A 87 9.40 -14.25 17.63
CA ASP A 87 10.31 -15.36 17.89
C ASP A 87 11.26 -15.00 19.05
N ARG A 88 10.69 -14.88 20.24
CA ARG A 88 11.40 -14.41 21.43
C ARG A 88 12.50 -15.36 21.90
N GLU A 89 12.29 -16.66 21.75
CA GLU A 89 13.26 -17.69 22.10
C GLU A 89 14.43 -17.66 21.11
N GLY A 90 14.12 -17.61 19.80
CA GLY A 90 15.16 -17.55 18.77
C GLY A 90 16.04 -16.30 18.89
N TRP A 91 15.51 -15.17 19.35
CA TRP A 91 16.35 -13.98 19.58
C TRP A 91 17.39 -14.20 20.67
N VAL A 92 17.02 -14.87 21.77
CA VAL A 92 17.93 -15.16 22.87
C VAL A 92 18.95 -16.25 22.49
N GLU A 93 18.50 -17.29 21.82
CA GLU A 93 19.37 -18.36 21.32
C GLU A 93 20.44 -17.82 20.38
N GLN A 94 20.02 -16.97 19.43
CA GLN A 94 20.94 -16.38 18.46
C GLN A 94 21.92 -15.38 19.13
N LEU A 95 21.46 -14.62 20.16
CA LEU A 95 22.35 -13.75 20.91
C LEU A 95 23.44 -14.59 21.64
N THR A 96 23.01 -15.67 22.24
CA THR A 96 23.92 -16.60 22.98
C THR A 96 24.92 -17.26 22.01
N ALA A 97 24.45 -17.71 20.84
CA ALA A 97 25.28 -18.31 19.82
C ALA A 97 26.34 -17.32 19.30
N ASN A 98 25.95 -16.09 18.96
CA ASN A 98 26.88 -15.05 18.49
C ASN A 98 27.92 -14.67 19.55
N ARG A 99 27.48 -14.62 20.83
CA ARG A 99 28.42 -14.41 21.94
C ARG A 99 29.49 -15.50 21.98
N ILE A 100 29.10 -16.77 21.91
CA ILE A 100 30.05 -17.90 21.96
C ILE A 100 31.05 -17.84 20.81
N GLN A 101 30.59 -17.43 19.64
CA GLN A 101 31.46 -17.38 18.43
C GLN A 101 32.46 -16.22 18.44
N ARG A 102 32.11 -15.09 19.05
CA ARG A 102 32.87 -13.83 18.93
C ARG A 102 33.61 -13.45 20.20
N ILE A 103 33.17 -13.90 21.35
CA ILE A 103 33.73 -13.50 22.64
C ILE A 103 34.29 -14.75 23.35
N SER A 104 35.61 -14.83 23.43
CA SER A 104 36.31 -15.98 23.99
C SER A 104 36.21 -16.07 25.52
N GLY A 105 35.83 -14.99 26.17
CA GLY A 105 35.71 -14.88 27.64
C GLY A 105 34.43 -14.15 28.04
N GLY A 106 34.34 -13.76 29.28
CA GLY A 106 33.25 -12.96 29.82
C GLY A 106 31.94 -13.72 30.07
N THR A 107 31.02 -13.05 30.71
CA THR A 107 29.71 -13.58 31.07
C THR A 107 28.61 -12.78 30.39
N LEU A 108 27.61 -13.49 29.85
CA LEU A 108 26.40 -12.92 29.29
C LEU A 108 25.23 -13.14 30.28
N ALA A 109 24.61 -12.06 30.72
CA ALA A 109 23.32 -12.09 31.40
C ALA A 109 22.31 -11.37 30.51
N TYR A 110 21.08 -11.86 30.44
CA TYR A 110 20.03 -11.23 29.64
C TYR A 110 18.67 -11.28 30.34
N THR A 111 17.82 -10.33 29.99
CA THR A 111 16.43 -10.27 30.46
C THR A 111 15.55 -9.84 29.29
N LEU A 112 14.53 -10.61 28.99
CA LEU A 112 13.55 -10.31 27.95
C LEU A 112 12.28 -9.76 28.60
N LYS A 113 12.02 -8.46 28.40
CA LYS A 113 10.85 -7.79 28.97
C LYS A 113 9.55 -8.26 28.34
N PRO A 114 8.41 -8.15 29.05
CA PRO A 114 7.10 -8.39 28.47
C PRO A 114 6.83 -7.51 27.24
N PRO A 115 6.03 -7.97 26.27
CA PRO A 115 5.68 -7.17 25.11
C PRO A 115 4.92 -5.90 25.51
N GLN A 116 5.22 -4.80 24.84
CA GLN A 116 4.55 -3.51 25.05
C GLN A 116 3.91 -3.05 23.75
N ALA A 117 2.67 -2.60 23.80
CA ALA A 117 2.01 -1.99 22.65
C ALA A 117 2.73 -0.69 22.26
N LEU A 118 2.89 -0.44 20.97
CA LEU A 118 3.45 0.80 20.48
C LEU A 118 2.44 1.93 20.74
N SER A 119 2.76 2.84 21.63
CA SER A 119 1.84 3.86 22.19
C SER A 119 1.19 4.80 21.17
N ASN A 120 1.74 4.91 19.95
CA ASN A 120 1.16 5.74 18.88
C ASN A 120 0.11 4.98 18.03
N ALA A 121 -0.04 3.67 18.23
CA ALA A 121 -1.05 2.86 17.56
C ALA A 121 -2.24 2.54 18.50
N ALA A 122 -2.13 2.90 19.77
CA ALA A 122 -3.22 2.82 20.72
C ALA A 122 -4.11 4.06 20.54
N THR A 123 -5.07 4.01 19.62
CA THR A 123 -6.36 4.58 19.93
C THR A 123 -6.81 3.82 21.18
N LEU A 124 -6.64 4.47 22.32
CA LEU A 124 -7.21 3.99 23.59
C LEU A 124 -8.73 4.03 23.40
N GLU A 125 -9.31 2.98 22.84
CA GLU A 125 -10.72 2.72 23.03
C GLU A 125 -10.86 2.38 24.53
N PHE A 126 -11.26 3.37 25.27
CA PHE A 126 -11.67 3.17 26.65
C PHE A 126 -13.01 2.42 26.62
N ASP A 127 -13.01 1.19 27.06
CA ASP A 127 -14.24 0.53 27.47
C ASP A 127 -14.93 1.43 28.52
N PRO A 128 -16.27 1.54 28.51
CA PRO A 128 -17.01 2.32 29.52
C PRO A 128 -16.68 2.00 30.98
N THR A 129 -15.93 0.92 31.23
CA THR A 129 -15.39 0.54 32.54
C THR A 129 -14.00 1.11 32.86
N GLY A 130 -13.41 1.94 31.97
CA GLY A 130 -12.11 2.58 32.19
C GLY A 130 -10.89 1.67 32.06
N THR A 131 -11.07 0.43 31.61
CA THR A 131 -9.95 -0.50 31.38
C THR A 131 -9.40 -0.30 29.98
N ALA A 132 -8.10 -0.04 29.86
CA ALA A 132 -7.43 0.11 28.57
C ALA A 132 -7.49 -1.24 27.81
N VAL A 133 -8.32 -1.33 26.78
CA VAL A 133 -8.37 -2.49 25.89
C VAL A 133 -7.14 -2.44 25.00
N VAL A 134 -6.17 -3.32 25.28
CA VAL A 134 -5.01 -3.52 24.39
C VAL A 134 -5.53 -4.17 23.12
N ASN A 135 -5.54 -3.42 22.03
CA ASN A 135 -5.90 -3.95 20.71
C ASN A 135 -4.93 -5.10 20.36
N PRO A 136 -5.38 -6.35 20.22
CA PRO A 136 -4.53 -7.48 19.92
C PRO A 136 -3.86 -7.39 18.54
N ASP A 137 -4.36 -6.52 17.66
CA ASP A 137 -3.83 -6.27 16.33
C ASP A 137 -2.86 -5.06 16.31
N ALA A 138 -2.56 -4.46 17.47
CA ALA A 138 -1.61 -3.36 17.55
C ALA A 138 -0.15 -3.85 17.41
N PRO A 139 0.71 -3.10 16.72
CA PRO A 139 2.15 -3.37 16.70
C PRO A 139 2.71 -3.41 18.13
N THR A 140 3.57 -4.37 18.39
CA THR A 140 4.20 -4.54 19.70
C THR A 140 5.71 -4.37 19.65
N THR A 141 6.27 -3.94 20.76
CA THR A 141 7.72 -3.85 20.97
C THR A 141 8.14 -4.80 22.07
N HIS A 142 9.34 -5.35 21.93
CA HIS A 142 9.93 -6.28 22.88
C HIS A 142 11.35 -5.82 23.18
N ASP A 143 11.64 -5.52 24.44
CA ASP A 143 12.96 -5.10 24.85
C ASP A 143 13.76 -6.30 25.38
N LEU A 144 14.89 -6.57 24.73
CA LEU A 144 15.89 -7.54 25.16
C LEU A 144 17.05 -6.75 25.78
N GLU A 145 17.18 -6.85 27.10
CA GLU A 145 18.30 -6.28 27.84
C GLU A 145 19.37 -7.36 28.01
N PHE A 146 20.60 -7.00 27.72
CA PHE A 146 21.72 -7.90 27.99
C PHE A 146 22.90 -7.16 28.60
N GLN A 147 23.67 -7.89 29.38
CA GLN A 147 24.89 -7.43 30.01
C GLN A 147 26.03 -8.37 29.64
N LEU A 148 27.13 -7.78 29.21
CA LEU A 148 28.36 -8.49 28.91
C LEU A 148 29.50 -7.93 29.81
N LYS A 149 30.32 -8.81 30.36
CA LYS A 149 31.48 -8.46 31.16
C LYS A 149 32.74 -9.01 30.51
N GLY A 150 33.84 -8.26 30.59
CA GLY A 150 35.15 -8.70 30.09
C GLY A 150 35.22 -8.74 28.58
N ILE A 151 34.73 -7.69 27.91
CA ILE A 151 34.73 -7.57 26.45
C ILE A 151 35.40 -6.28 26.00
N HIS A 152 35.89 -6.26 24.75
CA HIS A 152 36.37 -5.07 24.09
C HIS A 152 35.32 -4.44 23.18
N GLU A 153 35.42 -3.12 22.93
CA GLU A 153 34.43 -2.41 22.10
C GLU A 153 34.28 -3.00 20.69
N ALA A 154 35.40 -3.42 20.08
CA ALA A 154 35.40 -4.04 18.75
C ALA A 154 34.64 -5.34 18.75
N GLU A 155 34.79 -6.21 19.75
CA GLU A 155 34.10 -7.48 19.89
C GLU A 155 32.59 -7.29 20.02
N LEU A 156 32.14 -6.24 20.76
CA LEU A 156 30.74 -5.89 20.87
C LEU A 156 30.15 -5.50 19.50
N LEU A 157 30.86 -4.63 18.76
CA LEU A 157 30.39 -4.17 17.47
C LEU A 157 30.27 -5.31 16.46
N ASP A 158 31.29 -6.17 16.40
CA ASP A 158 31.27 -7.35 15.54
C ASP A 158 30.15 -8.33 15.91
N MET A 159 29.98 -8.57 17.21
CA MET A 159 28.87 -9.40 17.72
C MET A 159 27.51 -8.81 17.34
N LEU A 160 27.28 -7.52 17.51
CA LEU A 160 26.02 -6.87 17.17
C LEU A 160 25.77 -6.88 15.66
N GLN A 161 26.83 -6.74 14.84
CA GLN A 161 26.70 -6.82 13.39
C GLN A 161 26.32 -8.24 12.94
N ASP A 162 26.97 -9.26 13.48
CA ASP A 162 26.65 -10.65 13.19
C ASP A 162 25.25 -11.00 13.69
N TYR A 163 24.89 -10.55 14.87
CA TYR A 163 23.56 -10.72 15.42
C TYR A 163 22.50 -10.09 14.52
N ARG A 164 22.73 -8.88 14.01
CA ARG A 164 21.83 -8.22 13.06
C ARG A 164 21.64 -9.01 11.76
N ASN A 165 22.69 -9.71 11.31
CA ASN A 165 22.65 -10.49 10.06
C ASN A 165 22.03 -11.87 10.24
N SER A 166 22.11 -12.44 11.44
CA SER A 166 21.70 -13.81 11.74
C SER A 166 20.30 -13.90 12.40
N VAL A 167 19.91 -12.89 13.17
CA VAL A 167 18.65 -12.92 13.91
C VAL A 167 17.43 -12.81 12.99
N HIS A 168 16.44 -13.64 13.24
CA HIS A 168 15.14 -13.54 12.59
C HIS A 168 14.28 -12.50 13.32
N GLY A 169 14.16 -11.30 12.73
CA GLY A 169 13.46 -10.16 13.33
C GLY A 169 14.18 -8.84 13.05
N ARG A 170 13.46 -7.75 13.25
CA ARG A 170 14.03 -6.41 13.12
C ARG A 170 14.13 -5.76 14.49
N PHE A 171 15.32 -5.31 14.83
CA PHE A 171 15.58 -4.59 16.06
C PHE A 171 16.35 -3.31 15.81
N ARG A 172 16.35 -2.44 16.80
CA ARG A 172 17.27 -1.33 16.92
C ARG A 172 17.93 -1.35 18.29
N VAL A 173 19.16 -0.88 18.37
CA VAL A 173 19.82 -0.62 19.65
C VAL A 173 19.16 0.62 20.26
N GLN A 174 18.48 0.44 21.39
CA GLN A 174 17.82 1.53 22.10
C GLN A 174 18.82 2.32 22.93
N SER A 175 19.70 1.62 23.65
CA SER A 175 20.76 2.19 24.44
C SER A 175 21.86 1.16 24.68
N CYS A 176 23.10 1.61 24.79
CA CYS A 176 24.21 0.85 25.35
C CYS A 176 24.94 1.74 26.34
N ARG A 177 25.23 1.20 27.49
CA ARG A 177 26.02 1.83 28.54
C ARG A 177 27.31 1.04 28.75
N PHE A 178 28.42 1.74 28.79
CA PHE A 178 29.76 1.22 29.06
C PHE A 178 30.16 1.64 30.45
N GLY A 179 30.66 0.71 31.24
CA GLY A 179 31.11 0.97 32.60
C GLY A 179 32.24 0.03 32.98
N ASP A 180 32.81 0.28 34.13
CA ASP A 180 33.79 -0.57 34.83
C ASP A 180 34.91 -1.09 33.94
N ALA A 181 35.64 -0.17 33.25
CA ALA A 181 36.81 -0.53 32.49
C ALA A 181 37.92 -1.05 33.45
N ASN A 182 38.30 -2.30 33.31
CA ASN A 182 39.35 -2.95 34.04
C ASN A 182 40.31 -3.69 33.11
N GLN A 183 41.33 -4.36 33.66
CA GLN A 183 42.31 -5.10 32.84
C GLN A 183 41.66 -6.28 32.05
N ASP A 184 40.52 -6.78 32.52
CA ASP A 184 39.80 -7.88 31.88
C ASP A 184 38.80 -7.43 30.78
N GLY A 185 38.62 -6.10 30.62
CA GLY A 185 37.73 -5.52 29.63
C GLY A 185 36.64 -4.61 30.22
N LEU A 186 35.59 -4.37 29.43
CA LEU A 186 34.49 -3.48 29.76
C LEU A 186 33.27 -4.26 30.28
N LEU A 187 32.48 -3.59 31.11
CA LEU A 187 31.12 -3.96 31.40
C LEU A 187 30.18 -3.23 30.42
N VAL A 188 29.44 -3.94 29.63
CA VAL A 188 28.49 -3.37 28.67
C VAL A 188 27.07 -3.81 29.01
N GLN A 189 26.17 -2.84 29.04
CA GLN A 189 24.73 -3.07 29.20
C GLN A 189 24.01 -2.48 28.01
N CYS A 190 23.35 -3.31 27.19
CA CYS A 190 22.61 -2.87 26.03
C CYS A 190 21.13 -3.29 26.11
N THR A 191 20.30 -2.45 25.53
CA THR A 191 18.87 -2.73 25.30
C THR A 191 18.62 -2.76 23.81
N LEU A 192 18.17 -3.90 23.30
CA LEU A 192 17.72 -4.08 21.92
C LEU A 192 16.20 -4.08 21.91
N ARG A 193 15.59 -3.26 21.06
CA ARG A 193 14.15 -3.20 20.87
C ARG A 193 13.75 -3.83 19.57
N PHE A 194 13.03 -4.92 19.68
CA PHE A 194 12.42 -5.62 18.54
C PHE A 194 11.01 -5.09 18.27
N PHE A 195 10.61 -5.18 17.02
CA PHE A 195 9.30 -4.74 16.55
C PHE A 195 8.60 -5.92 15.92
N THR A 196 7.34 -6.13 16.27
CA THR A 196 6.47 -7.13 15.63
C THR A 196 5.12 -6.53 15.31
N VAL A 197 4.61 -6.87 14.13
CA VAL A 197 3.29 -6.50 13.67
C VAL A 197 2.47 -7.78 13.59
N PRO A 198 1.37 -7.90 14.33
CA PRO A 198 0.53 -9.08 14.24
C PRO A 198 0.04 -9.31 12.83
N GLU A 199 -0.06 -10.57 12.41
CA GLU A 199 -0.68 -10.90 11.12
C GLU A 199 -2.18 -10.65 11.24
N ALA A 200 -2.72 -9.84 10.32
CA ALA A 200 -4.16 -9.56 10.29
C ALA A 200 -4.92 -10.90 10.24
N LYS A 201 -5.81 -11.12 11.19
CA LYS A 201 -6.69 -12.30 11.18
C LYS A 201 -7.47 -12.30 9.88
N LYS A 202 -7.34 -13.37 9.10
CA LYS A 202 -8.14 -13.60 7.90
C LYS A 202 -9.60 -13.47 8.30
N ALA A 203 -10.30 -12.47 7.78
CA ALA A 203 -11.73 -12.34 8.02
C ALA A 203 -12.39 -13.69 7.72
N PRO A 204 -13.25 -14.23 8.58
CA PRO A 204 -13.96 -15.45 8.30
C PRO A 204 -14.71 -15.23 6.98
N GLY A 205 -14.46 -16.11 6.01
CA GLY A 205 -14.74 -15.96 4.60
C GLY A 205 -16.12 -15.36 4.29
N VAL A 206 -16.10 -14.39 3.36
CA VAL A 206 -17.24 -14.03 2.51
C VAL A 206 -17.23 -14.94 1.30
#